data_c04d6a8ff96e95b0ae0fb13c07423e52
#
_entry.id   c04d6a8ff96e95b0ae0fb13c07423e52
#
_cell.length_a   1.000
_cell.length_b   1.000
_cell.length_c   1.000
_cell.angle_alpha   90.00
_cell.angle_beta   90.00
_cell.angle_gamma   90.00
#
_symmetry.space_group_name_H-M   'P 1'
#
loop_
_entity.id
_entity.type
_entity.pdbx_description
1 polymer ?
#
loop_
_entity_poly.entity_id
_entity_poly.type
_entity_poly.pdbx_seq_one_letter_code
_entity_poly.pdbx_strand_id
1 'polypeptide(L)'
;NLVSQAVSLFLATETGFIHASNTIIQNNEAVYNETKIKKWMAQLLHEEQYFSRYFGQLSTSYYISWYEDLQRTPEAALNRITQHIAGTTFSSIPESPSVHRKIGSSINLTYEARLREEHPDFVAKIESARPFQYSGGNVEPD
;
A
#
# COMPACT_ATOMS: atom_id res chain seq x y z
N ASN A 1 3.09 -4.39 0.17
CA ASN A 1 4.26 -4.44 -0.73
C ASN A 1 4.75 -3.03 -1.04
N LEU A 2 5.91 -2.63 -0.45
CA LEU A 2 6.44 -1.27 -0.57
C LEU A 2 6.92 -0.96 -2.00
N VAL A 3 7.48 -1.94 -2.69
CA VAL A 3 7.95 -1.77 -4.08
C VAL A 3 6.80 -1.44 -5.01
N SER A 4 5.69 -2.18 -4.90
CA SER A 4 4.48 -1.90 -5.68
C SER A 4 3.92 -0.50 -5.43
N GLN A 5 3.93 -0.04 -4.17
CA GLN A 5 3.48 1.31 -3.81
C GLN A 5 4.39 2.37 -4.43
N ALA A 6 5.71 2.21 -4.32
CA ALA A 6 6.69 3.13 -4.87
C ALA A 6 6.61 3.22 -6.40
N VAL A 7 6.44 2.09 -7.09
CA VAL A 7 6.24 2.06 -8.54
C VAL A 7 4.94 2.76 -8.93
N SER A 8 3.85 2.54 -8.19
CA SER A 8 2.57 3.21 -8.45
C SER A 8 2.66 4.71 -8.27
N LEU A 9 3.33 5.19 -7.22
CA LEU A 9 3.55 6.62 -6.98
C LEU A 9 4.46 7.24 -8.05
N PHE A 10 5.52 6.54 -8.44
CA PHE A 10 6.38 6.96 -9.54
C PHE A 10 5.57 7.13 -10.83
N LEU A 11 4.79 6.13 -11.23
CA LEU A 11 3.97 6.20 -12.43
C LEU A 11 2.93 7.31 -12.34
N ALA A 12 2.24 7.45 -11.22
CA ALA A 12 1.27 8.52 -11.01
C ALA A 12 1.88 9.92 -11.15
N THR A 13 3.09 10.12 -10.62
CA THR A 13 3.78 11.42 -10.71
C THR A 13 4.33 11.72 -12.09
N GLU A 14 4.83 10.72 -12.82
CA GLU A 14 5.37 10.93 -14.17
C GLU A 14 4.25 11.11 -15.22
N THR A 15 3.13 10.43 -15.04
CA THR A 15 2.01 10.49 -16.00
C THR A 15 0.95 11.51 -15.64
N GLY A 16 0.94 12.02 -14.41
CA GLY A 16 -0.14 12.84 -13.88
C GLY A 16 -1.44 12.07 -13.63
N PHE A 17 -1.42 10.74 -13.76
CA PHE A 17 -2.60 9.89 -13.67
C PHE A 17 -2.79 9.38 -12.23
N ILE A 18 -3.42 10.21 -11.39
CA ILE A 18 -3.58 9.90 -9.96
C ILE A 18 -4.90 9.16 -9.68
N HIS A 19 -5.94 9.38 -10.49
CA HIS A 19 -7.25 8.76 -10.30
C HIS A 19 -7.84 8.22 -11.62
N ALA A 20 -8.60 7.13 -11.51
CA ALA A 20 -9.29 6.52 -12.66
C ALA A 20 -10.32 7.44 -13.35
N SER A 21 -10.75 8.51 -12.68
CA SER A 21 -11.67 9.52 -13.20
C SER A 21 -10.99 10.61 -14.05
N ASN A 22 -9.66 10.67 -14.05
CA ASN A 22 -8.93 11.65 -14.83
C ASN A 22 -8.90 11.22 -16.30
N THR A 23 -9.78 11.80 -17.10
CA THR A 23 -9.89 11.61 -18.56
C THR A 23 -8.73 12.26 -19.34
N ILE A 24 -7.70 12.73 -18.67
CA ILE A 24 -6.53 13.32 -19.34
C ILE A 24 -5.65 12.17 -19.85
N ILE A 25 -5.95 11.76 -21.05
CA ILE A 25 -5.07 10.90 -21.85
C ILE A 25 -3.87 11.77 -22.28
N GLN A 26 -2.94 11.99 -21.35
CA GLN A 26 -1.60 12.34 -21.77
C GLN A 26 -0.89 11.00 -22.04
N ASN A 27 -0.60 10.75 -23.29
CA ASN A 27 0.19 9.61 -23.79
C ASN A 27 1.66 9.69 -23.35
N ASN A 28 1.93 10.11 -22.13
CA ASN A 28 3.26 10.10 -21.58
C ASN A 28 3.48 8.72 -20.93
N GLU A 29 4.02 7.80 -21.71
CA GLU A 29 4.58 6.57 -21.17
C GLU A 29 5.74 6.96 -20.24
N ALA A 30 5.55 6.73 -18.94
CA ALA A 30 6.62 6.94 -17.97
C ALA A 30 7.75 5.94 -18.27
N VAL A 31 8.93 6.45 -18.59
CA VAL A 31 10.13 5.61 -18.79
C VAL A 31 10.65 5.17 -17.42
N TYR A 32 10.99 3.88 -17.29
CA TYR A 32 11.55 3.35 -16.05
C TYR A 32 12.72 4.19 -15.53
N ASN A 33 12.63 4.57 -14.27
CA ASN A 33 13.65 5.34 -13.59
C ASN A 33 13.87 4.81 -12.17
N GLU A 34 14.90 3.98 -12.02
CA GLU A 34 15.23 3.34 -10.74
C GLU A 34 15.50 4.34 -9.61
N THR A 35 16.17 5.45 -9.93
CA THR A 35 16.51 6.47 -8.93
C THR A 35 15.26 7.11 -8.33
N LYS A 36 14.27 7.43 -9.18
CA LYS A 36 13.00 7.97 -8.72
C LYS A 36 12.20 6.94 -7.91
N ILE A 37 12.16 5.69 -8.36
CA ILE A 37 11.45 4.63 -7.64
C ILE A 37 12.11 4.37 -6.27
N LYS A 38 13.44 4.28 -6.20
CA LYS A 38 14.19 4.17 -4.94
C LYS A 38 13.92 5.33 -3.99
N LYS A 39 13.81 6.55 -4.51
CA LYS A 39 13.45 7.73 -3.72
C LYS A 39 12.06 7.58 -3.11
N TRP A 40 11.07 7.11 -3.87
CA TRP A 40 9.74 6.83 -3.35
C TRP A 40 9.75 5.73 -2.28
N MET A 41 10.53 4.66 -2.48
CA MET A 41 10.68 3.62 -1.45
C MET A 41 11.25 4.17 -0.15
N ALA A 42 12.30 5.00 -0.22
CA ALA A 42 12.89 5.63 0.94
C ALA A 42 11.91 6.59 1.65
N GLN A 43 11.12 7.34 0.89
CA GLN A 43 10.08 8.23 1.42
C GLN A 43 9.00 7.44 2.16
N LEU A 44 8.46 6.39 1.55
CA LEU A 44 7.44 5.54 2.17
C LEU A 44 7.95 4.88 3.46
N LEU A 45 9.20 4.37 3.45
CA LEU A 45 9.81 3.82 4.65
C LEU A 45 9.92 4.88 5.77
N HIS A 46 10.35 6.10 5.42
CA HIS A 46 10.44 7.21 6.37
C HIS A 46 9.08 7.53 7.00
N GLU A 47 8.03 7.57 6.20
CA GLU A 47 6.65 7.79 6.65
C GLU A 47 6.17 6.68 7.59
N GLU A 48 6.40 5.40 7.22
CA GLU A 48 6.07 4.27 8.11
C GLU A 48 6.81 4.36 9.45
N GLN A 49 8.10 4.70 9.43
CA GLN A 49 8.90 4.86 10.65
C GLN A 49 8.44 6.05 11.49
N TYR A 50 8.02 7.15 10.84
CA TYR A 50 7.43 8.28 11.54
C TYR A 50 6.13 7.89 12.25
N PHE A 51 5.20 7.24 11.55
CA PHE A 51 3.94 6.79 12.12
C PHE A 51 4.16 5.75 13.24
N SER A 52 5.08 4.81 13.06
CA SER A 52 5.42 3.84 14.09
C SER A 52 5.87 4.51 15.39
N ARG A 53 6.75 5.51 15.29
CA ARG A 53 7.19 6.30 16.46
C ARG A 53 6.04 7.11 17.06
N TYR A 54 5.24 7.75 16.21
CA TYR A 54 4.11 8.56 16.65
C TYR A 54 3.09 7.70 17.43
N PHE A 55 2.67 6.57 16.87
CA PHE A 55 1.73 5.67 17.53
C PHE A 55 2.32 5.02 18.78
N GLY A 56 3.62 4.71 18.79
CA GLY A 56 4.31 4.18 19.97
C GLY A 56 4.36 5.16 21.16
N GLN A 57 4.14 6.46 20.91
CA GLN A 57 4.05 7.48 21.96
C GLN A 57 2.63 7.70 22.49
N LEU A 58 1.62 7.17 21.79
CA LEU A 58 0.23 7.29 22.23
C LEU A 58 -0.06 6.27 23.33
N SER A 59 -0.84 6.69 24.32
CA SER A 59 -1.33 5.80 25.39
C SER A 59 -2.56 4.97 24.97
N THR A 60 -2.95 5.07 23.70
CA THR A 60 -4.11 4.38 23.15
C THR A 60 -3.67 3.27 22.22
N SER A 61 -4.43 2.17 22.20
CA SER A 61 -4.23 1.12 21.20
C SER A 61 -4.54 1.63 19.80
N TYR A 62 -3.80 1.14 18.81
CA TYR A 62 -4.05 1.43 17.40
C TYR A 62 -4.19 0.11 16.64
N TYR A 63 -4.89 0.17 15.52
CA TYR A 63 -5.10 -0.97 14.64
C TYR A 63 -4.52 -0.67 13.25
N ILE A 64 -3.75 -1.63 12.72
CA ILE A 64 -3.19 -1.54 11.36
C ILE A 64 -4.05 -2.35 10.43
N SER A 65 -4.70 -1.68 9.49
CA SER A 65 -5.45 -2.33 8.41
C SER A 65 -4.59 -2.45 7.16
N TRP A 66 -4.52 -3.65 6.63
CA TRP A 66 -3.78 -3.93 5.41
C TRP A 66 -4.71 -3.92 4.20
N TYR A 67 -4.26 -3.24 3.14
CA TYR A 67 -5.00 -3.18 1.88
C TYR A 67 -5.21 -4.58 1.27
N GLU A 68 -4.21 -5.44 1.42
CA GLU A 68 -4.25 -6.82 0.96
C GLU A 68 -5.37 -7.62 1.63
N ASP A 69 -5.64 -7.37 2.91
CA ASP A 69 -6.75 -7.99 3.64
C ASP A 69 -8.10 -7.45 3.18
N LEU A 70 -8.18 -6.14 2.96
CA LEU A 70 -9.39 -5.50 2.42
C LEU A 70 -9.74 -6.02 1.01
N GLN A 71 -8.74 -6.35 0.19
CA GLN A 71 -8.97 -6.93 -1.12
C GLN A 71 -9.38 -8.41 -1.06
N ARG A 72 -8.73 -9.20 -0.20
CA ARG A 72 -8.91 -10.65 -0.13
C ARG A 72 -10.16 -11.05 0.65
N THR A 73 -10.40 -10.40 1.77
CA THR A 73 -11.49 -10.71 2.70
C THR A 73 -12.11 -9.43 3.27
N PRO A 74 -12.81 -8.62 2.44
CA PRO A 74 -13.29 -7.29 2.83
C PRO A 74 -14.18 -7.31 4.07
N GLU A 75 -15.11 -8.28 4.17
CA GLU A 75 -16.00 -8.39 5.33
C GLU A 75 -15.22 -8.64 6.62
N ALA A 76 -14.31 -9.61 6.61
CA ALA A 76 -13.51 -9.93 7.78
C ALA A 76 -12.60 -8.76 8.18
N ALA A 77 -12.00 -8.07 7.21
CA ALA A 77 -11.16 -6.91 7.47
C ALA A 77 -11.95 -5.75 8.07
N LEU A 78 -13.13 -5.44 7.52
CA LEU A 78 -13.99 -4.38 8.05
C LEU A 78 -14.54 -4.74 9.43
N ASN A 79 -14.90 -5.99 9.67
CA ASN A 79 -15.33 -6.43 11.00
C ASN A 79 -14.25 -6.26 12.05
N ARG A 80 -12.98 -6.59 11.74
CA ARG A 80 -11.85 -6.33 12.66
C ARG A 80 -11.69 -4.84 12.96
N ILE A 81 -11.77 -3.97 11.93
CA ILE A 81 -11.71 -2.52 12.13
C ILE A 81 -12.84 -2.04 13.04
N THR A 82 -14.07 -2.48 12.77
CA THR A 82 -15.24 -2.05 13.54
C THR A 82 -15.20 -2.57 14.97
N GLN A 83 -14.77 -3.83 15.15
CA GLN A 83 -14.58 -4.39 16.48
C GLN A 83 -13.56 -3.59 17.29
N HIS A 84 -12.45 -3.17 16.66
CA HIS A 84 -11.45 -2.36 17.34
C HIS A 84 -11.96 -0.95 17.72
N ILE A 85 -12.73 -0.31 16.83
CA ILE A 85 -13.19 1.08 17.04
C ILE A 85 -14.42 1.14 17.93
N ALA A 86 -15.40 0.25 17.71
CA ALA A 86 -16.73 0.33 18.31
C ALA A 86 -17.10 -0.86 19.19
N GLY A 87 -16.25 -1.88 19.31
CA GLY A 87 -16.54 -3.09 20.09
C GLY A 87 -17.66 -3.94 19.49
N THR A 88 -18.02 -3.73 18.22
CA THR A 88 -19.13 -4.41 17.55
C THR A 88 -18.72 -4.88 16.16
N THR A 89 -19.49 -5.77 15.56
CA THR A 89 -19.29 -6.26 14.19
C THR A 89 -20.47 -5.89 13.32
N PHE A 90 -20.25 -5.78 12.01
CA PHE A 90 -21.33 -5.62 11.04
C PHE A 90 -21.99 -6.96 10.76
N SER A 91 -23.30 -6.98 10.63
CA SER A 91 -24.05 -8.17 10.16
C SER A 91 -23.94 -8.38 8.65
N SER A 92 -23.74 -7.32 7.91
CA SER A 92 -23.49 -7.34 6.46
C SER A 92 -22.88 -6.02 6.00
N ILE A 93 -22.06 -6.08 4.97
CA ILE A 93 -21.57 -4.89 4.27
C ILE A 93 -22.59 -4.58 3.19
N PRO A 94 -23.15 -3.34 3.14
CA PRO A 94 -23.98 -2.95 2.02
C PRO A 94 -23.24 -3.12 0.70
N GLU A 95 -23.86 -3.75 -0.29
CA GLU A 95 -23.32 -3.76 -1.65
C GLU A 95 -23.28 -2.31 -2.15
N SER A 96 -22.08 -1.72 -2.07
CA SER A 96 -21.83 -0.44 -2.73
C SER A 96 -21.17 -0.73 -4.07
N PRO A 97 -21.74 -0.27 -5.19
CA PRO A 97 -21.04 -0.39 -6.46
C PRO A 97 -19.72 0.35 -6.34
N SER A 98 -18.61 -0.41 -6.35
CA SER A 98 -17.28 0.17 -6.31
C SER A 98 -17.09 1.04 -7.55
N VAL A 99 -17.11 2.36 -7.35
CA VAL A 99 -16.81 3.34 -8.40
C VAL A 99 -15.31 3.37 -8.71
N HIS A 100 -14.51 2.79 -7.80
CA HIS A 100 -13.05 2.81 -7.90
C HIS A 100 -12.54 1.52 -8.57
N ARG A 101 -12.03 1.67 -9.78
CA ARG A 101 -11.34 0.58 -10.49
C ARG A 101 -9.84 0.65 -10.18
N LYS A 102 -9.23 -0.51 -9.89
CA LYS A 102 -7.77 -0.61 -9.75
C LYS A 102 -7.10 -0.16 -11.06
N ILE A 103 -6.23 0.85 -10.97
CA ILE A 103 -5.52 1.42 -12.13
C ILE A 103 -4.23 0.64 -12.44
N GLY A 104 -3.85 -0.34 -11.61
CA GLY A 104 -2.63 -1.12 -11.80
C GLY A 104 -2.59 -1.76 -13.18
N SER A 105 -1.59 -1.38 -13.98
CA SER A 105 -1.33 -1.89 -15.33
C SER A 105 -0.21 -2.93 -15.30
N SER A 106 -0.01 -3.65 -16.42
CA SER A 106 1.12 -4.57 -16.61
C SER A 106 2.48 -3.90 -16.40
N ILE A 107 2.57 -2.59 -16.68
CA ILE A 107 3.81 -1.81 -16.49
C ILE A 107 4.22 -1.73 -15.01
N ASN A 108 3.28 -1.70 -14.07
CA ASN A 108 3.59 -1.74 -12.64
C ASN A 108 4.33 -3.03 -12.29
N LEU A 109 3.84 -4.17 -12.76
CA LEU A 109 4.46 -5.48 -12.51
C LEU A 109 5.83 -5.58 -13.17
N THR A 110 5.97 -5.06 -14.38
CA THR A 110 7.24 -5.04 -15.11
C THR A 110 8.29 -4.22 -14.37
N TYR A 111 7.94 -3.03 -13.89
CA TYR A 111 8.88 -2.15 -13.18
C TYR A 111 9.21 -2.67 -11.78
N GLU A 112 8.25 -3.28 -11.09
CA GLU A 112 8.50 -3.96 -9.82
C GLU A 112 9.48 -5.13 -9.97
N ALA A 113 9.23 -6.01 -10.94
CA ALA A 113 10.10 -7.16 -11.22
C ALA A 113 11.53 -6.70 -11.57
N ARG A 114 11.63 -5.71 -12.46
CA ARG A 114 12.91 -5.13 -12.88
C ARG A 114 13.70 -4.53 -11.71
N LEU A 115 13.05 -3.76 -10.83
CA LEU A 115 13.71 -3.17 -9.67
C LEU A 115 14.23 -4.26 -8.70
N ARG A 116 13.45 -5.32 -8.49
CA ARG A 116 13.86 -6.45 -7.64
C ARG A 116 15.04 -7.23 -8.22
N GLU A 117 15.07 -7.37 -9.54
CA GLU A 117 16.16 -8.06 -10.24
C GLU A 117 17.45 -7.23 -10.26
N GLU A 118 17.35 -5.94 -10.59
CA GLU A 118 18.52 -5.06 -10.72
C GLU A 118 19.08 -4.62 -9.35
N HIS A 119 18.26 -4.57 -8.28
CA HIS A 119 18.65 -4.02 -6.99
C HIS A 119 18.15 -4.86 -5.79
N PRO A 120 18.42 -6.17 -5.74
CA PRO A 120 17.89 -7.07 -4.71
C PRO A 120 18.30 -6.65 -3.30
N ASP A 121 19.58 -6.27 -3.10
CA ASP A 121 20.11 -5.88 -1.78
C ASP A 121 19.45 -4.59 -1.27
N PHE A 122 19.23 -3.62 -2.16
CA PHE A 122 18.53 -2.38 -1.80
C PHE A 122 17.09 -2.68 -1.37
N VAL A 123 16.37 -3.49 -2.14
CA VAL A 123 14.98 -3.86 -1.84
C VAL A 123 14.92 -4.61 -0.51
N ALA A 124 15.77 -5.62 -0.30
CA ALA A 124 15.83 -6.39 0.93
C ALA A 124 16.13 -5.51 2.15
N LYS A 125 17.08 -4.56 2.02
CA LYS A 125 17.42 -3.60 3.09
C LYS A 125 16.25 -2.72 3.46
N ILE A 126 15.52 -2.19 2.48
CA ILE A 126 14.35 -1.32 2.72
C ILE A 126 13.22 -2.14 3.35
N GLU A 127 12.90 -3.32 2.80
CA GLU A 127 11.81 -4.16 3.30
C GLU A 127 12.08 -4.66 4.73
N SER A 128 13.33 -5.01 5.06
CA SER A 128 13.69 -5.43 6.43
C SER A 128 13.67 -4.29 7.45
N ALA A 129 13.80 -3.05 7.02
CA ALA A 129 13.77 -1.87 7.89
C ALA A 129 12.34 -1.36 8.21
N ARG A 130 11.31 -1.98 7.63
CA ARG A 130 9.91 -1.59 7.84
C ARG A 130 9.46 -1.94 9.27
N PRO A 131 8.86 -0.99 9.99
CA PRO A 131 8.29 -1.24 11.31
C PRO A 131 6.99 -2.05 11.24
N PHE A 132 6.28 -1.99 10.11
CA PHE A 132 5.04 -2.71 9.87
C PHE A 132 5.25 -3.75 8.78
N GLN A 133 5.14 -5.02 9.15
CA GLN A 133 5.27 -6.13 8.21
C GLN A 133 3.96 -6.88 8.09
N TYR A 134 3.56 -7.15 6.86
CA TYR A 134 2.37 -7.94 6.60
C TYR A 134 2.66 -9.43 6.84
N SER A 135 2.02 -10.01 7.85
CA SER A 135 2.21 -11.41 8.25
C SER A 135 1.22 -12.40 7.62
N GLY A 136 0.43 -11.94 6.64
CA GLY A 136 -0.46 -12.85 5.89
C GLY A 136 -1.68 -13.33 6.66
N GLY A 137 -2.35 -12.47 7.40
CA GLY A 137 -3.69 -12.75 7.93
C GLY A 137 -3.79 -13.69 9.13
N ASN A 138 -2.66 -14.07 9.74
CA ASN A 138 -2.60 -14.82 10.99
C ASN A 138 -2.18 -13.92 12.15
N VAL A 139 -2.92 -12.85 12.39
CA VAL A 139 -2.87 -12.19 13.69
C VAL A 139 -4.04 -12.76 14.49
N GLU A 140 -3.79 -13.80 15.26
CA GLU A 140 -4.69 -14.16 16.35
C GLU A 140 -4.71 -12.96 17.31
N PRO A 141 -5.87 -12.50 17.74
CA PRO A 141 -5.94 -11.47 18.78
C PRO A 141 -5.45 -12.08 20.11
N ASP A 142 -4.45 -11.47 20.72
CA ASP A 142 -4.13 -11.66 22.14
C ASP A 142 -5.27 -11.14 23.02
#